data_3a48905eab15cf58e30e5a079dcfc490
#
_entry.id   3a48905eab15cf58e30e5a079dcfc490
#
_cell.length_a   1.000
_cell.length_b   1.000
_cell.length_c   1.000
_cell.angle_alpha   90.00
_cell.angle_beta   90.00
_cell.angle_gamma   90.00
#
_symmetry.space_group_name_H-M   'P 1'
#
loop_
_entity.id
_entity.type
_entity.pdbx_description
1 polymer ?
#
loop_
_entity_poly.entity_id
_entity_poly.type
_entity_poly.pdbx_seq_one_letter_code
_entity_poly.pdbx_strand_id
1 'polypeptide(L)'
;MLNPILQRELVAVLRTKRMLVIQCVLICVFTLLVLVRWPSEPRVALSGARSQQVFRLFGYGLLATLLVLLPVFPATNLVREKNRGTLALLLNTPLGPWRIYFGKLLTVLGLAGIILAFSLPAAAACYALGGLSLTVEFPRVYAVLALAALECAALGLCVSSFSSSVDGAVRWTYGGVLFLSVLSLGPHQFFQGAEGLLADLGDSLRCLSPFAAMMSVLGAGDLTGQGLISAGGVLERFVVATLAISGGAAACTILRLNHKIFDRSRAQGQISDDRRLAVRILRRLIFVVDPQRRSRGIGPLFNPVMIKEFRCRRFGRLHWLLRLVAICAILSLALTYATTMGTLDWEVKTIGGIMVLMQVALLVLITPSLAAGLISGEVESGGWPLLTMTPLSVYRILWGKLLSVILTLALVLCATLPGYLVMVYIEPGLRGQVERVVVCLAATALFAMLLSAAVGSLFRRTAPAT
;
A
#
# COMPACT_ATOMS: atom_id res chain seq x y z
N MET A 1 -6.48 31.27 17.07
CA MET A 1 -6.77 30.17 18.01
C MET A 1 -6.48 28.85 17.31
N LEU A 2 -5.64 28.02 17.90
CA LEU A 2 -5.33 26.69 17.38
C LEU A 2 -6.60 25.82 17.37
N ASN A 3 -6.78 25.04 16.29
CA ASN A 3 -7.94 24.15 16.18
C ASN A 3 -7.94 23.15 17.36
N PRO A 4 -8.99 23.08 18.19
CA PRO A 4 -9.02 22.22 19.38
C PRO A 4 -8.85 20.72 19.07
N ILE A 5 -9.22 20.31 17.84
CA ILE A 5 -9.04 18.95 17.35
C ILE A 5 -7.54 18.64 17.19
N LEU A 6 -6.78 19.57 16.59
CA LEU A 6 -5.34 19.44 16.40
C LEU A 6 -4.62 19.27 17.74
N GLN A 7 -4.90 20.12 18.71
CA GLN A 7 -4.26 20.08 20.03
C GLN A 7 -4.55 18.76 20.76
N ARG A 8 -5.81 18.34 20.78
CA ARG A 8 -6.22 17.10 21.44
C ARG A 8 -5.56 15.86 20.80
N GLU A 9 -5.60 15.75 19.47
CA GLU A 9 -5.08 14.57 18.78
C GLU A 9 -3.56 14.51 18.78
N LEU A 10 -2.89 15.64 18.56
CA LEU A 10 -1.43 15.68 18.54
C LEU A 10 -0.84 15.34 19.92
N VAL A 11 -1.38 15.94 20.98
CA VAL A 11 -0.96 15.64 22.36
C VAL A 11 -1.25 14.18 22.72
N ALA A 12 -2.41 13.64 22.32
CA ALA A 12 -2.77 12.26 22.58
C ALA A 12 -1.80 11.26 21.91
N VAL A 13 -1.30 11.55 20.71
CA VAL A 13 -0.34 10.70 20.01
C VAL A 13 1.06 10.85 20.61
N LEU A 14 1.53 12.08 20.84
CA LEU A 14 2.88 12.35 21.34
C LEU A 14 3.10 11.85 22.77
N ARG A 15 2.08 11.86 23.62
CA ARG A 15 2.13 11.41 25.01
C ARG A 15 2.27 9.89 25.15
N THR A 16 2.17 9.12 24.07
CA THR A 16 2.28 7.66 24.17
C THR A 16 3.74 7.19 24.23
N LYS A 17 4.05 6.27 25.16
CA LYS A 17 5.38 5.62 25.24
C LYS A 17 5.82 5.01 23.91
N ARG A 18 4.87 4.54 23.10
CA ARG A 18 5.14 3.96 21.78
C ARG A 18 5.69 5.00 20.80
N MET A 19 5.15 6.23 20.83
CA MET A 19 5.62 7.30 19.97
C MET A 19 7.06 7.70 20.31
N LEU A 20 7.40 7.74 21.60
CA LEU A 20 8.78 7.99 22.05
C LEU A 20 9.74 6.91 21.53
N VAL A 21 9.36 5.63 21.61
CA VAL A 21 10.18 4.53 21.05
C VAL A 21 10.36 4.69 19.54
N ILE A 22 9.29 5.00 18.81
CA ILE A 22 9.38 5.23 17.35
C ILE A 22 10.34 6.39 17.04
N GLN A 23 10.27 7.48 17.80
CA GLN A 23 11.16 8.63 17.63
C GLN A 23 12.63 8.25 17.87
N CYS A 24 12.93 7.53 18.95
CA CYS A 24 14.29 7.05 19.22
C CYS A 24 14.81 6.13 18.11
N VAL A 25 13.98 5.18 17.65
CA VAL A 25 14.33 4.28 16.56
C VAL A 25 14.60 5.06 15.27
N LEU A 26 13.78 6.07 14.94
CA LEU A 26 13.98 6.89 13.76
C LEU A 26 15.30 7.67 13.79
N ILE A 27 15.63 8.28 14.93
CA ILE A 27 16.92 8.97 15.09
C ILE A 27 18.06 7.99 14.88
N CYS A 28 18.00 6.80 15.51
CA CYS A 28 19.02 5.76 15.31
C CYS A 28 19.14 5.32 13.85
N VAL A 29 18.01 5.10 13.17
CA VAL A 29 18.00 4.71 11.76
C VAL A 29 18.60 5.79 10.87
N PHE A 30 18.22 7.06 11.05
CA PHE A 30 18.77 8.15 10.25
C PHE A 30 20.27 8.36 10.51
N THR A 31 20.71 8.26 11.76
CA THR A 31 22.14 8.30 12.11
C THR A 31 22.89 7.13 11.47
N LEU A 32 22.33 5.93 11.54
CA LEU A 32 22.94 4.74 10.94
C LEU A 32 23.04 4.86 9.42
N LEU A 33 22.02 5.37 8.73
CA LEU A 33 22.05 5.60 7.27
C LEU A 33 23.23 6.51 6.85
N VAL A 34 23.50 7.55 7.64
CA VAL A 34 24.62 8.45 7.37
C VAL A 34 25.95 7.76 7.69
N LEU A 35 26.04 7.01 8.81
CA LEU A 35 27.26 6.33 9.24
C LEU A 35 27.69 5.20 8.28
N VAL A 36 26.76 4.45 7.70
CA VAL A 36 27.05 3.33 6.76
C VAL A 36 27.87 3.77 5.56
N ARG A 37 27.70 5.00 5.12
CA ARG A 37 28.45 5.56 3.97
C ARG A 37 29.41 6.67 4.38
N TRP A 38 29.72 6.80 5.68
CA TRP A 38 30.67 7.80 6.16
C TRP A 38 32.06 7.53 5.56
N PRO A 39 32.72 8.54 4.96
CA PRO A 39 34.04 8.37 4.40
C PRO A 39 35.07 8.04 5.49
N SER A 40 35.71 6.90 5.38
CA SER A 40 36.75 6.43 6.31
C SER A 40 38.16 6.96 5.98
N GLU A 41 38.35 7.55 4.79
CA GLU A 41 39.64 8.07 4.36
C GLU A 41 39.82 9.55 4.74
N PRO A 42 41.01 9.94 5.29
CA PRO A 42 41.25 11.31 5.75
C PRO A 42 41.40 12.34 4.60
N ARG A 43 41.49 11.89 3.34
CA ARG A 43 41.55 12.77 2.17
C ARG A 43 40.13 12.97 1.63
N VAL A 44 39.52 14.08 2.00
CA VAL A 44 38.27 14.54 1.38
C VAL A 44 38.54 14.93 -0.06
N ALA A 45 38.03 14.13 -1.01
CA ALA A 45 38.09 14.53 -2.41
C ALA A 45 37.25 15.80 -2.58
N LEU A 46 37.84 16.87 -3.09
CA LEU A 46 37.17 18.16 -3.36
C LEU A 46 35.97 18.05 -4.34
N SER A 47 35.77 16.89 -4.96
CA SER A 47 34.72 16.65 -5.96
C SER A 47 33.28 16.59 -5.40
N GLY A 48 33.08 16.57 -4.09
CA GLY A 48 31.72 16.48 -3.49
C GLY A 48 30.93 15.21 -3.84
N ALA A 49 31.43 14.33 -4.69
CA ALA A 49 30.70 13.17 -5.19
C ALA A 49 30.32 12.17 -4.10
N ARG A 50 31.15 12.00 -3.08
CA ARG A 50 30.87 11.10 -1.94
C ARG A 50 29.78 11.67 -1.03
N SER A 51 29.80 12.95 -0.74
CA SER A 51 28.78 13.62 0.06
C SER A 51 27.42 13.57 -0.60
N GLN A 52 27.37 13.75 -1.93
CA GLN A 52 26.13 13.58 -2.70
C GLN A 52 25.59 12.14 -2.62
N GLN A 53 26.45 11.12 -2.64
CA GLN A 53 26.00 9.72 -2.47
C GLN A 53 25.39 9.47 -1.09
N VAL A 54 26.00 9.99 -0.02
CA VAL A 54 25.46 9.90 1.35
C VAL A 54 24.12 10.61 1.42
N PHE A 55 24.02 11.82 0.88
CA PHE A 55 22.80 12.62 0.87
C PHE A 55 21.69 11.98 0.03
N ARG A 56 22.01 11.36 -1.08
CA ARG A 56 21.05 10.57 -1.88
C ARG A 56 20.48 9.41 -1.07
N LEU A 57 21.34 8.59 -0.43
CA LEU A 57 20.92 7.48 0.42
C LEU A 57 20.02 7.97 1.55
N PHE A 58 20.41 9.07 2.20
CA PHE A 58 19.64 9.70 3.26
C PHE A 58 18.27 10.19 2.75
N GLY A 59 18.22 10.90 1.62
CA GLY A 59 16.97 11.42 1.05
C GLY A 59 15.98 10.32 0.67
N TYR A 60 16.46 9.25 0.00
CA TYR A 60 15.61 8.10 -0.31
C TYR A 60 15.20 7.32 0.94
N GLY A 61 16.09 7.15 1.92
CA GLY A 61 15.77 6.50 3.18
C GLY A 61 14.69 7.26 3.97
N LEU A 62 14.77 8.60 3.95
CA LEU A 62 13.78 9.47 4.59
C LEU A 62 12.43 9.41 3.86
N LEU A 63 12.42 9.44 2.53
CA LEU A 63 11.22 9.27 1.73
C LEU A 63 10.56 7.91 1.98
N ALA A 64 11.34 6.82 1.95
CA ALA A 64 10.84 5.48 2.23
C ALA A 64 10.25 5.37 3.65
N THR A 65 10.94 5.93 4.63
CA THR A 65 10.45 5.98 6.02
C THR A 65 9.11 6.71 6.12
N LEU A 66 8.98 7.84 5.46
CA LEU A 66 7.75 8.64 5.44
C LEU A 66 6.60 7.88 4.77
N LEU A 67 6.83 7.27 3.60
CA LEU A 67 5.83 6.49 2.87
C LEU A 67 5.39 5.22 3.62
N VAL A 68 6.23 4.66 4.47
CA VAL A 68 5.91 3.47 5.27
C VAL A 68 5.19 3.84 6.57
N LEU A 69 5.62 4.86 7.29
CA LEU A 69 5.08 5.16 8.62
C LEU A 69 3.85 6.07 8.59
N LEU A 70 3.84 7.07 7.70
CA LEU A 70 2.81 8.12 7.75
C LEU A 70 1.41 7.64 7.37
N PRO A 71 1.18 6.77 6.35
CA PRO A 71 -0.15 6.42 5.86
C PRO A 71 -1.06 5.76 6.89
N VAL A 72 -0.50 5.08 7.91
CA VAL A 72 -1.27 4.42 8.98
C VAL A 72 -2.12 5.43 9.77
N PHE A 73 -1.60 6.61 10.03
CA PHE A 73 -2.26 7.61 10.87
C PHE A 73 -3.54 8.14 10.24
N PRO A 74 -3.53 8.72 9.02
CA PRO A 74 -4.75 9.21 8.37
C PRO A 74 -5.72 8.08 8.02
N ALA A 75 -5.20 6.91 7.62
CA ALA A 75 -6.03 5.75 7.29
C ALA A 75 -6.93 5.30 8.46
N THR A 76 -6.40 5.34 9.67
CA THR A 76 -7.12 4.86 10.85
C THR A 76 -7.96 5.92 11.56
N ASN A 77 -7.76 7.19 11.25
CA ASN A 77 -8.31 8.31 12.02
C ASN A 77 -9.85 8.34 12.00
N LEU A 78 -10.46 8.53 10.82
CA LEU A 78 -11.93 8.65 10.70
C LEU A 78 -12.65 7.32 10.97
N VAL A 79 -12.09 6.19 10.54
CA VAL A 79 -12.70 4.86 10.76
C VAL A 79 -12.78 4.52 12.23
N ARG A 80 -11.76 4.84 13.02
CA ARG A 80 -11.77 4.60 14.47
C ARG A 80 -12.86 5.42 15.16
N GLU A 81 -13.01 6.70 14.81
CA GLU A 81 -14.07 7.55 15.36
C GLU A 81 -15.47 7.07 14.94
N LYS A 82 -15.60 6.64 13.68
CA LYS A 82 -16.84 6.04 13.18
C LYS A 82 -17.22 4.77 13.95
N ASN A 83 -16.26 3.86 14.16
CA ASN A 83 -16.50 2.60 14.86
C ASN A 83 -16.75 2.79 16.36
N ARG A 84 -16.24 3.87 16.97
CA ARG A 84 -16.48 4.23 18.37
C ARG A 84 -17.75 5.07 18.57
N GLY A 85 -18.43 5.48 17.49
CA GLY A 85 -19.59 6.38 17.58
C GLY A 85 -19.23 7.85 17.89
N THR A 86 -17.94 8.16 18.12
CA THR A 86 -17.48 9.51 18.48
C THR A 86 -17.56 10.51 17.33
N LEU A 87 -17.57 10.02 16.07
CA LEU A 87 -17.75 10.86 14.89
C LEU A 87 -19.09 11.56 14.90
N ALA A 88 -20.17 10.87 15.36
CA ALA A 88 -21.49 11.45 15.50
C ALA A 88 -21.50 12.64 16.48
N LEU A 89 -20.83 12.47 17.63
CA LEU A 89 -20.69 13.52 18.64
C LEU A 89 -19.91 14.72 18.07
N LEU A 90 -18.88 14.47 17.28
CA LEU A 90 -18.05 15.51 16.67
C LEU A 90 -18.81 16.31 15.61
N LEU A 91 -19.67 15.65 14.82
CA LEU A 91 -20.54 16.31 13.83
C LEU A 91 -21.69 17.09 14.46
N ASN A 92 -22.09 16.77 15.70
CA ASN A 92 -23.08 17.54 16.47
C ASN A 92 -22.48 18.77 17.17
N THR A 93 -21.16 18.97 17.10
CA THR A 93 -20.52 20.19 17.57
C THR A 93 -20.71 21.33 16.52
N PRO A 94 -20.62 22.62 16.92
CA PRO A 94 -20.72 23.73 15.97
C PRO A 94 -19.51 23.85 15.02
N LEU A 95 -18.76 22.77 14.84
CA LEU A 95 -17.62 22.69 13.93
C LEU A 95 -18.07 22.22 12.55
N GLY A 96 -17.90 23.06 11.54
CA GLY A 96 -18.17 22.66 10.16
C GLY A 96 -17.24 21.56 9.67
N PRO A 97 -17.66 20.77 8.64
CA PRO A 97 -16.88 19.65 8.08
C PRO A 97 -15.47 20.05 7.65
N TRP A 98 -15.30 21.25 7.14
CA TRP A 98 -14.01 21.85 6.78
C TRP A 98 -13.07 21.94 7.98
N ARG A 99 -13.54 22.46 9.11
CA ARG A 99 -12.73 22.60 10.32
C ARG A 99 -12.33 21.24 10.88
N ILE A 100 -13.20 20.25 10.77
CA ILE A 100 -12.93 18.87 11.18
C ILE A 100 -11.84 18.26 10.27
N TYR A 101 -12.01 18.38 8.95
CA TYR A 101 -11.04 17.87 7.99
C TYR A 101 -9.65 18.50 8.16
N PHE A 102 -9.56 19.83 8.18
CA PHE A 102 -8.31 20.53 8.34
C PHE A 102 -7.65 20.28 9.71
N GLY A 103 -8.44 20.13 10.78
CA GLY A 103 -7.92 19.74 12.09
C GLY A 103 -7.20 18.38 12.05
N LYS A 104 -7.82 17.40 11.37
CA LYS A 104 -7.24 16.06 11.20
C LYS A 104 -6.05 16.04 10.24
N LEU A 105 -6.14 16.76 9.13
CA LEU A 105 -5.05 16.91 8.17
C LEU A 105 -3.80 17.52 8.84
N LEU A 106 -3.99 18.64 9.56
CA LEU A 106 -2.90 19.31 10.29
C LEU A 106 -2.29 18.42 11.38
N THR A 107 -3.07 17.57 12.02
CA THR A 107 -2.53 16.59 12.98
C THR A 107 -1.56 15.62 12.30
N VAL A 108 -1.92 15.09 11.14
CA VAL A 108 -1.06 14.16 10.38
C VAL A 108 0.17 14.87 9.83
N LEU A 109 0.01 16.09 9.30
CA LEU A 109 1.13 16.92 8.84
C LEU A 109 2.04 17.32 10.00
N GLY A 110 1.50 17.58 11.19
CA GLY A 110 2.28 17.82 12.39
C GLY A 110 3.16 16.63 12.77
N LEU A 111 2.63 15.40 12.68
CA LEU A 111 3.40 14.17 12.87
C LEU A 111 4.49 14.02 11.80
N ALA A 112 4.17 14.29 10.53
CA ALA A 112 5.16 14.29 9.46
C ALA A 112 6.26 15.33 9.71
N GLY A 113 5.89 16.54 10.13
CA GLY A 113 6.83 17.60 10.50
C GLY A 113 7.77 17.19 11.64
N ILE A 114 7.29 16.45 12.63
CA ILE A 114 8.11 15.90 13.71
C ILE A 114 9.11 14.86 13.16
N ILE A 115 8.67 13.96 12.28
CA ILE A 115 9.58 12.98 11.63
C ILE A 115 10.67 13.71 10.85
N LEU A 116 10.29 14.73 10.07
CA LEU A 116 11.22 15.55 9.31
C LEU A 116 12.18 16.34 10.23
N ALA A 117 11.69 16.85 11.35
CA ALA A 117 12.54 17.56 12.33
C ALA A 117 13.60 16.63 12.95
N PHE A 118 13.25 15.38 13.25
CA PHE A 118 14.22 14.41 13.77
C PHE A 118 15.26 13.96 12.73
N SER A 119 15.02 14.20 11.45
CA SER A 119 16.01 13.95 10.40
C SER A 119 17.04 15.08 10.25
N LEU A 120 16.77 16.28 10.80
CA LEU A 120 17.64 17.46 10.63
C LEU A 120 19.08 17.27 11.17
N PRO A 121 19.33 16.61 12.31
CA PRO A 121 20.71 16.36 12.76
C PRO A 121 21.50 15.50 11.76
N ALA A 122 20.87 14.48 11.20
CA ALA A 122 21.50 13.63 10.19
C ALA A 122 21.71 14.39 8.86
N ALA A 123 20.80 15.26 8.49
CA ALA A 123 20.93 16.17 7.36
C ALA A 123 22.10 17.16 7.55
N ALA A 124 22.24 17.72 8.75
CA ALA A 124 23.35 18.59 9.10
C ALA A 124 24.72 17.87 9.01
N ALA A 125 24.76 16.60 9.42
CA ALA A 125 25.96 15.78 9.23
C ALA A 125 26.31 15.58 7.75
N CYS A 126 25.32 15.36 6.88
CA CYS A 126 25.53 15.29 5.44
C CYS A 126 26.08 16.61 4.87
N TYR A 127 25.59 17.75 5.38
CA TYR A 127 26.09 19.07 4.97
C TYR A 127 27.54 19.30 5.39
N ALA A 128 27.92 18.86 6.60
CA ALA A 128 29.28 19.00 7.11
C ALA A 128 30.33 18.25 6.27
N LEU A 129 29.92 17.23 5.48
CA LEU A 129 30.79 16.54 4.54
C LEU A 129 31.18 17.40 3.31
N GLY A 130 30.50 18.53 3.10
CA GLY A 130 30.77 19.48 1.99
C GLY A 130 30.13 19.05 0.66
N GLY A 131 30.12 19.97 -0.32
CA GLY A 131 29.64 19.69 -1.69
C GLY A 131 28.11 19.72 -1.87
N LEU A 132 27.34 20.13 -0.85
CA LEU A 132 25.89 20.29 -0.90
C LEU A 132 25.50 21.75 -0.64
N SER A 133 24.51 22.25 -1.41
CA SER A 133 23.99 23.62 -1.20
C SER A 133 22.85 23.64 -0.20
N LEU A 134 23.04 24.36 0.91
CA LEU A 134 22.02 24.54 1.94
C LEU A 134 20.78 25.30 1.44
N THR A 135 20.98 26.18 0.46
CA THR A 135 19.92 27.07 -0.05
C THR A 135 19.08 26.48 -1.17
N VAL A 136 19.59 25.49 -1.89
CA VAL A 136 18.92 24.93 -3.09
C VAL A 136 18.51 23.48 -2.89
N GLU A 137 19.45 22.60 -2.58
CA GLU A 137 19.22 21.15 -2.53
C GLU A 137 18.39 20.74 -1.31
N PHE A 138 18.76 21.22 -0.11
CA PHE A 138 18.03 20.91 1.12
C PHE A 138 16.55 21.33 1.08
N PRO A 139 16.21 22.60 0.78
CA PRO A 139 14.82 23.02 0.73
C PRO A 139 14.00 22.23 -0.30
N ARG A 140 14.56 21.90 -1.45
CA ARG A 140 13.89 21.11 -2.49
C ARG A 140 13.57 19.69 -2.02
N VAL A 141 14.53 19.01 -1.37
CA VAL A 141 14.32 17.67 -0.82
C VAL A 141 13.21 17.69 0.24
N TYR A 142 13.30 18.63 1.21
CA TYR A 142 12.28 18.74 2.24
C TYR A 142 10.90 19.18 1.70
N ALA A 143 10.87 19.98 0.63
CA ALA A 143 9.62 20.33 -0.05
C ALA A 143 8.97 19.10 -0.71
N VAL A 144 9.74 18.24 -1.40
CA VAL A 144 9.22 16.98 -1.95
C VAL A 144 8.68 16.08 -0.84
N LEU A 145 9.39 15.96 0.28
CA LEU A 145 8.95 15.17 1.43
C LEU A 145 7.67 15.73 2.07
N ALA A 146 7.56 17.05 2.20
CA ALA A 146 6.35 17.70 2.72
C ALA A 146 5.15 17.50 1.80
N LEU A 147 5.36 17.57 0.49
CA LEU A 147 4.32 17.30 -0.50
C LEU A 147 3.89 15.84 -0.50
N ALA A 148 4.84 14.90 -0.44
CA ALA A 148 4.53 13.48 -0.29
C ALA A 148 3.76 13.18 1.01
N ALA A 149 4.09 13.87 2.11
CA ALA A 149 3.35 13.79 3.35
C ALA A 149 1.91 14.31 3.22
N LEU A 150 1.72 15.43 2.51
CA LEU A 150 0.41 15.99 2.22
C LEU A 150 -0.45 15.03 1.41
N GLU A 151 0.13 14.44 0.37
CA GLU A 151 -0.53 13.45 -0.49
C GLU A 151 -0.96 12.21 0.30
N CYS A 152 -0.06 11.61 1.09
CA CYS A 152 -0.37 10.49 1.97
C CYS A 152 -1.46 10.83 2.99
N ALA A 153 -1.42 12.02 3.58
CA ALA A 153 -2.41 12.48 4.56
C ALA A 153 -3.80 12.65 3.93
N ALA A 154 -3.87 13.32 2.78
CA ALA A 154 -5.13 13.57 2.08
C ALA A 154 -5.76 12.27 1.57
N LEU A 155 -4.99 11.40 0.92
CA LEU A 155 -5.43 10.08 0.47
C LEU A 155 -5.89 9.20 1.62
N GLY A 156 -5.11 9.13 2.69
CA GLY A 156 -5.45 8.30 3.85
C GLY A 156 -6.75 8.75 4.52
N LEU A 157 -6.99 10.05 4.67
CA LEU A 157 -8.25 10.59 5.19
C LEU A 157 -9.42 10.29 4.24
N CYS A 158 -9.21 10.43 2.93
CA CYS A 158 -10.21 10.09 1.93
C CYS A 158 -10.62 8.62 2.02
N VAL A 159 -9.66 7.71 1.96
CA VAL A 159 -9.89 6.26 2.08
C VAL A 159 -10.54 5.91 3.42
N SER A 160 -10.10 6.55 4.51
CA SER A 160 -10.66 6.37 5.87
C SER A 160 -12.14 6.73 5.92
N SER A 161 -12.57 7.76 5.17
CA SER A 161 -13.99 8.17 5.10
C SER A 161 -14.87 7.10 4.42
N PHE A 162 -14.33 6.38 3.43
CA PHE A 162 -15.04 5.34 2.68
C PHE A 162 -15.06 3.99 3.40
N SER A 163 -14.05 3.70 4.18
CA SER A 163 -13.87 2.40 4.78
C SER A 163 -14.81 2.16 5.97
N SER A 164 -15.21 0.90 6.15
CA SER A 164 -15.98 0.44 7.31
C SER A 164 -15.14 -0.27 8.36
N SER A 165 -13.95 -0.74 7.99
CA SER A 165 -13.01 -1.43 8.88
C SER A 165 -11.64 -0.74 8.85
N VAL A 166 -10.95 -0.77 9.99
CA VAL A 166 -9.62 -0.16 10.14
C VAL A 166 -8.61 -0.83 9.21
N ASP A 167 -8.63 -2.17 9.14
CA ASP A 167 -7.73 -2.94 8.26
C ASP A 167 -7.96 -2.63 6.78
N GLY A 168 -9.24 -2.52 6.37
CA GLY A 168 -9.59 -2.13 5.01
C GLY A 168 -9.07 -0.74 4.66
N ALA A 169 -9.18 0.22 5.59
CA ALA A 169 -8.67 1.57 5.40
C ALA A 169 -7.15 1.59 5.21
N VAL A 170 -6.43 0.88 6.08
CA VAL A 170 -4.96 0.78 6.01
C VAL A 170 -4.52 0.17 4.68
N ARG A 171 -5.11 -0.96 4.27
CA ARG A 171 -4.77 -1.63 3.00
C ARG A 171 -4.98 -0.76 1.78
N TRP A 172 -6.16 -0.14 1.67
CA TRP A 172 -6.46 0.72 0.54
C TRP A 172 -5.60 1.98 0.51
N THR A 173 -5.23 2.52 1.67
CA THR A 173 -4.31 3.67 1.74
C THR A 173 -2.92 3.28 1.29
N TYR A 174 -2.36 2.16 1.78
CA TYR A 174 -1.06 1.69 1.30
C TYR A 174 -1.10 1.27 -0.17
N GLY A 175 -2.21 0.69 -0.65
CA GLY A 175 -2.41 0.41 -2.05
C GLY A 175 -2.37 1.66 -2.92
N GLY A 176 -3.04 2.73 -2.49
CA GLY A 176 -3.01 4.03 -3.18
C GLY A 176 -1.64 4.69 -3.15
N VAL A 177 -0.95 4.67 -2.01
CA VAL A 177 0.42 5.19 -1.87
C VAL A 177 1.40 4.40 -2.74
N LEU A 178 1.31 3.06 -2.75
CA LEU A 178 2.15 2.22 -3.62
C LEU A 178 1.87 2.50 -5.10
N PHE A 179 0.60 2.67 -5.46
CA PHE A 179 0.21 3.00 -6.84
C PHE A 179 0.84 4.32 -7.28
N LEU A 180 0.71 5.38 -6.47
CA LEU A 180 1.25 6.69 -6.81
C LEU A 180 2.78 6.75 -6.73
N SER A 181 3.40 6.05 -5.79
CA SER A 181 4.86 6.14 -5.60
C SER A 181 5.66 5.20 -6.49
N VAL A 182 5.18 3.98 -6.73
CA VAL A 182 5.96 2.94 -7.44
C VAL A 182 5.32 2.55 -8.77
N LEU A 183 4.02 2.19 -8.78
CA LEU A 183 3.37 1.70 -9.99
C LEU A 183 3.22 2.77 -11.07
N SER A 184 3.15 4.05 -10.71
CA SER A 184 3.12 5.17 -11.65
C SER A 184 4.42 5.33 -12.45
N LEU A 185 5.54 4.78 -11.97
CA LEU A 185 6.81 4.77 -12.71
C LEU A 185 6.82 3.73 -13.83
N GLY A 186 6.04 2.64 -13.68
CA GLY A 186 6.02 1.54 -14.62
C GLY A 186 5.75 1.95 -16.07
N PRO A 187 4.65 2.64 -16.39
CA PRO A 187 4.31 3.01 -17.76
C PRO A 187 5.41 3.77 -18.48
N HIS A 188 6.09 4.71 -17.79
CA HIS A 188 7.20 5.45 -18.38
C HIS A 188 8.38 4.55 -18.76
N GLN A 189 8.71 3.54 -17.95
CA GLN A 189 9.77 2.59 -18.23
C GLN A 189 9.49 1.74 -19.48
N PHE A 190 8.21 1.44 -19.73
CA PHE A 190 7.81 0.62 -20.86
C PHE A 190 7.64 1.39 -22.16
N PHE A 191 7.31 2.69 -22.09
CA PHE A 191 7.11 3.55 -23.25
C PHE A 191 8.36 4.39 -23.58
N GLN A 192 9.51 4.11 -22.97
CA GLN A 192 10.75 4.76 -23.31
C GLN A 192 11.11 4.54 -24.78
N GLY A 193 11.25 5.63 -25.54
CA GLY A 193 11.56 5.56 -26.96
C GLY A 193 10.35 5.40 -27.89
N ALA A 194 9.14 5.26 -27.37
CA ALA A 194 7.92 5.33 -28.16
C ALA A 194 7.50 6.81 -28.36
N GLU A 195 6.98 7.13 -29.55
CA GLU A 195 6.40 8.44 -29.83
C GLU A 195 4.88 8.35 -29.80
N GLY A 196 4.19 9.37 -29.25
CA GLY A 196 2.74 9.46 -29.26
C GLY A 196 2.07 9.57 -27.88
N LEU A 197 0.71 9.56 -27.88
CA LEU A 197 -0.12 9.78 -26.69
C LEU A 197 0.22 8.86 -25.50
N LEU A 198 0.67 7.63 -25.78
CA LEU A 198 0.99 6.64 -24.72
C LEU A 198 2.29 7.03 -24.00
N ALA A 199 3.27 7.58 -24.72
CA ALA A 199 4.52 8.07 -24.13
C ALA A 199 4.26 9.30 -23.25
N ASP A 200 3.43 10.24 -23.74
CA ASP A 200 3.03 11.45 -22.99
C ASP A 200 2.24 11.10 -21.73
N LEU A 201 1.34 10.09 -21.80
CA LEU A 201 0.63 9.56 -20.63
C LEU A 201 1.60 8.90 -19.64
N GLY A 202 2.57 8.12 -20.14
CA GLY A 202 3.60 7.48 -19.32
C GLY A 202 4.44 8.54 -18.58
N ASP A 203 4.84 9.61 -19.25
CA ASP A 203 5.61 10.72 -18.66
C ASP A 203 4.76 11.51 -17.63
N SER A 204 3.50 11.73 -17.94
CA SER A 204 2.56 12.38 -17.00
C SER A 204 2.33 11.54 -15.75
N LEU A 205 2.18 10.21 -15.89
CA LEU A 205 2.05 9.29 -14.77
C LEU A 205 3.31 9.21 -13.91
N ARG A 206 4.49 9.25 -14.50
CA ARG A 206 5.77 9.31 -13.77
C ARG A 206 5.83 10.53 -12.86
N CYS A 207 5.34 11.68 -13.32
CA CYS A 207 5.35 12.91 -12.54
C CYS A 207 4.46 12.86 -11.28
N LEU A 208 3.59 11.83 -11.12
CA LEU A 208 2.85 11.60 -9.88
C LEU A 208 3.71 10.99 -8.76
N SER A 209 4.84 10.37 -9.13
CA SER A 209 5.67 9.66 -8.16
C SER A 209 6.58 10.62 -7.37
N PRO A 210 6.53 10.56 -6.02
CA PRO A 210 7.49 11.29 -5.18
C PRO A 210 8.94 10.78 -5.37
N PHE A 211 9.12 9.52 -5.82
CA PHE A 211 10.45 9.01 -6.17
C PHE A 211 11.01 9.71 -7.41
N ALA A 212 10.22 9.92 -8.46
CA ALA A 212 10.66 10.64 -9.64
C ALA A 212 11.03 12.10 -9.32
N ALA A 213 10.21 12.77 -8.49
CA ALA A 213 10.50 14.11 -8.01
C ALA A 213 11.79 14.15 -7.18
N MET A 214 12.00 13.16 -6.29
CA MET A 214 13.23 13.06 -5.51
C MET A 214 14.46 12.81 -6.38
N MET A 215 14.33 11.94 -7.41
CA MET A 215 15.42 11.69 -8.38
C MET A 215 15.81 12.95 -9.13
N SER A 216 14.83 13.77 -9.55
CA SER A 216 15.10 15.03 -10.26
C SER A 216 15.83 16.05 -9.39
N VAL A 217 15.58 16.05 -8.07
CA VAL A 217 16.22 16.97 -7.11
C VAL A 217 17.61 16.51 -6.70
N LEU A 218 17.78 15.21 -6.45
CA LEU A 218 19.05 14.64 -5.98
C LEU A 218 20.07 14.45 -7.12
N GLY A 219 19.72 14.82 -8.35
CA GLY A 219 20.64 14.72 -9.49
C GLY A 219 21.18 13.31 -9.65
N ALA A 220 20.30 12.30 -9.69
CA ALA A 220 20.68 10.94 -10.06
C ALA A 220 21.07 10.95 -11.54
N GLY A 221 22.22 11.57 -11.85
CA GLY A 221 22.86 11.44 -13.14
C GLY A 221 23.13 9.96 -13.35
N ASP A 222 22.66 9.44 -14.46
CA ASP A 222 23.12 8.27 -15.22
C ASP A 222 23.52 6.97 -14.50
N LEU A 223 23.04 6.71 -13.26
CA LEU A 223 23.28 5.40 -12.66
C LEU A 223 22.55 4.25 -13.40
N THR A 224 21.61 4.58 -14.27
CA THR A 224 20.87 3.58 -15.05
C THR A 224 20.96 3.77 -16.57
N GLY A 225 21.59 4.83 -17.07
CA GLY A 225 21.69 5.08 -18.52
C GLY A 225 20.35 5.15 -19.27
N GLN A 226 19.23 5.26 -18.55
CA GLN A 226 17.90 4.97 -19.07
C GLN A 226 16.96 6.19 -19.07
N GLY A 227 17.45 7.39 -19.35
CA GLY A 227 16.57 8.50 -19.72
C GLY A 227 15.49 8.96 -18.71
N LEU A 228 15.52 8.49 -17.46
CA LEU A 228 14.56 8.88 -16.42
C LEU A 228 14.62 10.36 -16.04
N ILE A 229 15.62 11.10 -16.51
CA ILE A 229 15.91 12.48 -16.08
C ILE A 229 15.66 13.51 -17.18
N SER A 230 15.36 13.09 -18.41
CA SER A 230 15.41 13.98 -19.57
C SER A 230 14.23 14.95 -19.76
N ALA A 231 13.19 14.92 -18.94
CA ALA A 231 12.09 15.88 -19.06
C ALA A 231 12.24 17.00 -18.03
N GLY A 232 12.59 18.21 -18.49
CA GLY A 232 12.52 19.42 -17.68
C GLY A 232 11.13 19.60 -17.05
N GLY A 233 11.07 20.01 -15.77
CA GLY A 233 9.80 20.32 -15.10
C GLY A 233 9.14 19.16 -14.34
N VAL A 234 9.82 18.02 -14.10
CA VAL A 234 9.26 16.91 -13.29
C VAL A 234 8.84 17.38 -11.90
N LEU A 235 9.65 18.21 -11.25
CA LEU A 235 9.33 18.75 -9.93
C LEU A 235 8.09 19.64 -9.96
N GLU A 236 7.96 20.53 -10.95
CA GLU A 236 6.80 21.43 -11.10
C GLU A 236 5.52 20.66 -11.37
N ARG A 237 5.58 19.68 -12.28
CA ARG A 237 4.45 18.78 -12.58
C ARG A 237 4.06 17.94 -11.36
N PHE A 238 5.04 17.45 -10.58
CA PHE A 238 4.78 16.76 -9.32
C PHE A 238 4.03 17.65 -8.31
N VAL A 239 4.46 18.92 -8.14
CA VAL A 239 3.79 19.86 -7.25
C VAL A 239 2.33 20.07 -7.67
N VAL A 240 2.08 20.31 -8.95
CA VAL A 240 0.71 20.52 -9.47
C VAL A 240 -0.12 19.23 -9.29
N ALA A 241 0.42 18.08 -9.65
CA ALA A 241 -0.27 16.80 -9.52
C ALA A 241 -0.62 16.47 -8.06
N THR A 242 0.34 16.62 -7.15
CA THR A 242 0.12 16.38 -5.70
C THR A 242 -0.92 17.32 -5.12
N LEU A 243 -0.91 18.61 -5.49
CA LEU A 243 -1.92 19.56 -5.03
C LEU A 243 -3.30 19.24 -5.62
N ALA A 244 -3.38 18.83 -6.88
CA ALA A 244 -4.64 18.43 -7.51
C ALA A 244 -5.22 17.14 -6.86
N ILE A 245 -4.41 16.11 -6.64
CA ILE A 245 -4.82 14.86 -5.99
C ILE A 245 -5.24 15.14 -4.54
N SER A 246 -4.42 15.90 -3.80
CA SER A 246 -4.71 16.22 -2.40
C SER A 246 -5.96 17.09 -2.27
N GLY A 247 -6.17 18.03 -3.19
CA GLY A 247 -7.38 18.88 -3.26
C GLY A 247 -8.62 18.05 -3.60
N GLY A 248 -8.54 17.16 -4.58
CA GLY A 248 -9.62 16.24 -4.94
C GLY A 248 -9.99 15.29 -3.80
N ALA A 249 -8.98 14.70 -3.13
CA ALA A 249 -9.18 13.85 -1.96
C ALA A 249 -9.81 14.61 -0.78
N ALA A 250 -9.38 15.88 -0.57
CA ALA A 250 -9.97 16.77 0.42
C ALA A 250 -11.44 17.07 0.14
N ALA A 251 -11.75 17.49 -1.08
CA ALA A 251 -13.12 17.79 -1.51
C ALA A 251 -14.02 16.55 -1.35
N CYS A 252 -13.54 15.39 -1.80
CA CYS A 252 -14.26 14.12 -1.66
C CYS A 252 -14.55 13.77 -0.19
N THR A 253 -13.55 13.94 0.70
CA THR A 253 -13.71 13.69 2.13
C THR A 253 -14.72 14.61 2.77
N ILE A 254 -14.66 15.93 2.46
CA ILE A 254 -15.52 16.96 3.02
C ILE A 254 -16.97 16.77 2.57
N LEU A 255 -17.20 16.53 1.26
CA LEU A 255 -18.51 16.22 0.72
C LEU A 255 -19.13 15.01 1.39
N ARG A 256 -18.31 14.01 1.70
CA ARG A 256 -18.77 12.79 2.36
C ARG A 256 -19.07 12.99 3.85
N LEU A 257 -18.30 13.83 4.54
CA LEU A 257 -18.57 14.19 5.94
C LEU A 257 -19.89 14.94 6.09
N ASN A 258 -20.33 15.65 5.04
CA ASN A 258 -21.51 16.49 5.09
C ASN A 258 -22.85 15.73 5.03
N HIS A 259 -22.95 14.55 4.38
CA HIS A 259 -24.27 14.04 4.00
C HIS A 259 -24.61 12.56 4.23
N LYS A 260 -23.68 11.64 4.55
CA LYS A 260 -24.03 10.20 4.42
C LYS A 260 -23.44 9.20 5.42
N ILE A 261 -22.76 9.63 6.46
CA ILE A 261 -22.10 8.68 7.39
C ILE A 261 -23.08 8.04 8.35
N PHE A 262 -24.20 8.70 8.66
CA PHE A 262 -25.18 8.26 9.65
C PHE A 262 -26.12 7.15 9.16
N ASP A 263 -26.46 7.11 7.88
CA ASP A 263 -27.46 6.17 7.35
C ASP A 263 -27.00 4.71 7.28
N ARG A 264 -25.69 4.46 7.27
CA ARG A 264 -25.14 3.11 7.10
C ARG A 264 -24.91 2.33 8.39
N SER A 265 -24.85 2.97 9.53
CA SER A 265 -24.68 2.28 10.82
C SER A 265 -25.93 1.50 11.28
N ARG A 266 -27.10 1.84 10.75
CA ARG A 266 -28.36 1.13 11.01
C ARG A 266 -28.66 -0.02 10.03
N ALA A 267 -27.92 -0.15 8.94
CA ALA A 267 -28.18 -1.15 7.90
C ALA A 267 -27.60 -2.55 8.19
N GLN A 268 -27.04 -2.80 9.36
CA GLN A 268 -26.55 -4.14 9.74
C GLN A 268 -27.66 -5.16 10.06
N GLY A 269 -28.90 -4.76 9.96
CA GLY A 269 -30.07 -5.62 10.22
C GLY A 269 -31.03 -5.81 9.06
N GLN A 270 -30.67 -5.45 7.82
CA GLN A 270 -31.52 -5.77 6.67
C GLN A 270 -31.50 -7.28 6.41
N ILE A 271 -32.52 -7.94 6.92
CA ILE A 271 -32.97 -9.25 6.42
C ILE A 271 -33.32 -9.01 4.95
N SER A 272 -32.48 -9.48 4.05
CA SER A 272 -32.74 -9.39 2.61
C SER A 272 -34.01 -10.21 2.33
N ASP A 273 -35.05 -9.52 1.89
CA ASP A 273 -36.33 -10.16 1.52
C ASP A 273 -36.08 -11.04 0.28
N ASP A 274 -35.92 -12.35 0.50
CA ASP A 274 -35.68 -13.36 -0.53
C ASP A 274 -36.92 -13.65 -1.41
N ARG A 275 -38.02 -12.93 -1.22
CA ARG A 275 -39.28 -13.13 -1.93
C ARG A 275 -39.29 -12.55 -3.34
N ARG A 276 -38.40 -11.62 -3.69
CA ARG A 276 -38.35 -11.05 -5.03
C ARG A 276 -37.56 -11.94 -6.00
N LEU A 277 -38.19 -12.42 -7.06
CA LEU A 277 -37.60 -13.24 -8.13
C LEU A 277 -36.33 -12.60 -8.74
N ALA A 278 -36.34 -11.29 -8.95
CA ALA A 278 -35.22 -10.52 -9.45
C ALA A 278 -33.98 -10.60 -8.52
N VAL A 279 -34.17 -10.52 -7.21
CA VAL A 279 -33.09 -10.65 -6.23
C VAL A 279 -32.53 -12.07 -6.23
N ARG A 280 -33.35 -13.08 -6.43
CA ARG A 280 -32.93 -14.49 -6.50
C ARG A 280 -32.13 -14.78 -7.77
N ILE A 281 -32.53 -14.22 -8.92
CA ILE A 281 -31.80 -14.33 -10.19
C ILE A 281 -30.47 -13.56 -10.12
N LEU A 282 -30.49 -12.33 -9.58
CA LEU A 282 -29.28 -11.52 -9.41
C LEU A 282 -28.28 -12.19 -8.44
N ARG A 283 -28.76 -12.82 -7.37
CA ARG A 283 -27.93 -13.62 -6.46
C ARG A 283 -27.32 -14.84 -7.16
N ARG A 284 -28.05 -15.52 -8.04
CA ARG A 284 -27.54 -16.67 -8.78
C ARG A 284 -26.44 -16.28 -9.78
N LEU A 285 -26.52 -15.06 -10.36
CA LEU A 285 -25.50 -14.50 -11.24
C LEU A 285 -24.28 -13.96 -10.48
N ILE A 286 -24.51 -13.37 -9.29
CA ILE A 286 -23.44 -12.76 -8.50
C ILE A 286 -22.71 -13.78 -7.60
N PHE A 287 -23.42 -14.82 -7.11
CA PHE A 287 -22.87 -15.83 -6.22
C PHE A 287 -22.81 -17.18 -6.92
N VAL A 288 -21.62 -17.64 -7.26
CA VAL A 288 -21.40 -19.00 -7.78
C VAL A 288 -21.78 -20.05 -6.73
N VAL A 289 -21.61 -19.73 -5.44
CA VAL A 289 -22.06 -20.52 -4.30
C VAL A 289 -22.77 -19.61 -3.30
N ASP A 290 -24.07 -19.81 -3.09
CA ASP A 290 -24.88 -19.03 -2.15
C ASP A 290 -24.43 -19.31 -0.71
N PRO A 291 -23.93 -18.30 0.04
CA PRO A 291 -23.45 -18.48 1.42
C PRO A 291 -24.57 -18.86 2.41
N GLN A 292 -25.84 -18.67 2.06
CA GLN A 292 -26.98 -18.96 2.92
C GLN A 292 -27.55 -20.37 2.72
N ARG A 293 -27.30 -21.03 1.59
CA ARG A 293 -27.71 -22.42 1.38
C ARG A 293 -26.68 -23.39 1.92
N ARG A 294 -26.94 -23.93 3.09
CA ARG A 294 -26.18 -25.06 3.66
C ARG A 294 -26.84 -26.38 3.26
N SER A 295 -26.34 -27.00 2.22
CA SER A 295 -26.86 -28.31 1.79
C SER A 295 -25.97 -29.50 2.17
N ARG A 296 -24.69 -29.27 2.56
CA ARG A 296 -23.76 -30.38 2.88
C ARG A 296 -22.93 -30.05 4.11
N GLY A 297 -22.72 -31.04 4.97
CA GLY A 297 -21.76 -31.01 6.08
C GLY A 297 -20.32 -30.97 5.59
N ILE A 298 -19.38 -30.69 6.49
CA ILE A 298 -17.93 -30.69 6.18
C ILE A 298 -17.47 -32.14 6.18
N GLY A 299 -16.92 -32.59 5.05
CA GLY A 299 -16.37 -33.97 4.94
C GLY A 299 -15.13 -34.16 5.82
N PRO A 300 -14.84 -35.40 6.27
CA PRO A 300 -13.75 -35.72 7.20
C PRO A 300 -12.35 -35.43 6.62
N LEU A 301 -12.20 -35.39 5.29
CA LEU A 301 -10.94 -35.13 4.58
C LEU A 301 -10.51 -33.67 4.61
N PHE A 302 -11.42 -32.73 4.86
CA PHE A 302 -11.08 -31.32 4.83
C PHE A 302 -10.93 -30.73 6.23
N ASN A 303 -9.93 -29.89 6.43
CA ASN A 303 -9.76 -29.18 7.70
C ASN A 303 -10.95 -28.19 7.91
N PRO A 304 -11.74 -28.36 8.98
CA PRO A 304 -12.93 -27.54 9.21
C PRO A 304 -12.61 -26.06 9.40
N VAL A 305 -11.42 -25.75 9.93
CA VAL A 305 -10.95 -24.38 10.11
C VAL A 305 -10.68 -23.70 8.75
N MET A 306 -10.08 -24.42 7.82
CA MET A 306 -9.85 -23.91 6.46
C MET A 306 -11.19 -23.58 5.78
N ILE A 307 -12.19 -24.45 5.86
CA ILE A 307 -13.51 -24.20 5.28
C ILE A 307 -14.21 -23.04 5.96
N LYS A 308 -14.08 -22.90 7.29
CA LYS A 308 -14.58 -21.72 8.02
C LYS A 308 -13.97 -20.44 7.47
N GLU A 309 -12.64 -20.39 7.30
CA GLU A 309 -11.94 -19.21 6.79
C GLU A 309 -12.45 -18.82 5.39
N PHE A 310 -12.60 -19.77 4.48
CA PHE A 310 -13.16 -19.50 3.14
C PHE A 310 -14.61 -19.01 3.16
N ARG A 311 -15.41 -19.42 4.15
CA ARG A 311 -16.81 -19.00 4.27
C ARG A 311 -16.98 -17.65 4.96
N CYS A 312 -16.15 -17.33 5.94
CA CYS A 312 -16.35 -16.18 6.83
C CYS A 312 -15.57 -14.93 6.41
N ARG A 313 -14.39 -15.07 5.79
CA ARG A 313 -13.58 -13.91 5.38
C ARG A 313 -14.05 -13.30 4.07
N ARG A 314 -13.97 -11.96 3.95
CA ARG A 314 -14.33 -11.25 2.71
C ARG A 314 -13.52 -11.71 1.50
N PHE A 315 -12.22 -11.96 1.65
CA PHE A 315 -11.33 -12.49 0.60
C PHE A 315 -11.46 -14.01 0.41
N GLY A 316 -11.99 -14.74 1.39
CA GLY A 316 -12.31 -16.15 1.27
C GLY A 316 -13.65 -16.44 0.59
N ARG A 317 -14.41 -15.43 0.21
CA ARG A 317 -15.61 -15.65 -0.60
C ARG A 317 -15.18 -16.00 -2.03
N LEU A 318 -15.47 -17.22 -2.43
CA LEU A 318 -15.08 -17.80 -3.70
C LEU A 318 -15.33 -16.86 -4.89
N HIS A 319 -16.42 -16.10 -4.90
CA HIS A 319 -16.73 -15.15 -5.97
C HIS A 319 -15.76 -13.95 -6.06
N TRP A 320 -15.23 -13.47 -4.94
CA TRP A 320 -14.23 -12.40 -4.95
C TRP A 320 -12.89 -12.90 -5.47
N LEU A 321 -12.53 -14.10 -5.08
CA LEU A 321 -11.30 -14.76 -5.48
C LEU A 321 -11.36 -15.13 -6.97
N LEU A 322 -12.49 -15.66 -7.45
CA LEU A 322 -12.71 -15.93 -8.86
C LEU A 322 -12.64 -14.66 -9.72
N ARG A 323 -13.20 -13.54 -9.24
CA ARG A 323 -13.07 -12.26 -9.96
C ARG A 323 -11.61 -11.79 -10.03
N LEU A 324 -10.88 -11.87 -8.93
CA LEU A 324 -9.46 -11.50 -8.91
C LEU A 324 -8.66 -12.37 -9.89
N VAL A 325 -8.86 -13.69 -9.82
CA VAL A 325 -8.23 -14.65 -10.74
C VAL A 325 -8.62 -14.35 -12.20
N ALA A 326 -9.90 -14.11 -12.49
CA ALA A 326 -10.35 -13.76 -13.82
C ALA A 326 -9.73 -12.45 -14.33
N ILE A 327 -9.66 -11.40 -13.49
CA ILE A 327 -9.03 -10.13 -13.87
C ILE A 327 -7.54 -10.34 -14.15
N CYS A 328 -6.81 -11.06 -13.30
CA CYS A 328 -5.40 -11.36 -13.50
C CYS A 328 -5.16 -12.18 -14.77
N ALA A 329 -6.00 -13.18 -15.04
CA ALA A 329 -5.91 -14.01 -16.25
C ALA A 329 -6.20 -13.20 -17.51
N ILE A 330 -7.28 -12.40 -17.51
CA ILE A 330 -7.63 -11.54 -18.65
C ILE A 330 -6.53 -10.52 -18.92
N LEU A 331 -6.01 -9.87 -17.89
CA LEU A 331 -4.94 -8.89 -18.03
C LEU A 331 -3.64 -9.53 -18.53
N SER A 332 -3.30 -10.72 -18.05
CA SER A 332 -2.16 -11.51 -18.50
C SER A 332 -2.27 -11.89 -19.97
N LEU A 333 -3.45 -12.37 -20.39
CA LEU A 333 -3.72 -12.72 -21.79
C LEU A 333 -3.79 -11.49 -22.70
N ALA A 334 -4.37 -10.38 -22.22
CA ALA A 334 -4.42 -9.13 -22.99
C ALA A 334 -3.02 -8.56 -23.25
N LEU A 335 -2.11 -8.62 -22.26
CA LEU A 335 -0.72 -8.20 -22.42
C LEU A 335 0.00 -9.08 -23.45
N THR A 336 -0.17 -10.40 -23.38
CA THR A 336 0.43 -11.33 -24.36
C THR A 336 -0.19 -11.19 -25.75
N TYR A 337 -1.49 -10.92 -25.86
CA TYR A 337 -2.13 -10.65 -27.15
C TYR A 337 -1.62 -9.35 -27.80
N ALA A 338 -1.43 -8.30 -26.99
CA ALA A 338 -0.90 -7.02 -27.48
C ALA A 338 0.48 -7.16 -28.14
N THR A 339 1.31 -8.13 -27.70
CA THR A 339 2.59 -8.44 -28.34
C THR A 339 2.45 -9.16 -29.67
N THR A 340 1.55 -10.14 -29.73
CA THR A 340 1.43 -10.97 -30.94
C THR A 340 0.87 -10.19 -32.14
N MET A 341 0.10 -9.12 -31.87
CA MET A 341 -0.50 -8.28 -32.93
C MET A 341 0.43 -7.17 -33.43
N GLY A 342 1.67 -7.05 -32.91
CA GLY A 342 2.62 -6.02 -33.35
C GLY A 342 2.13 -4.59 -33.14
N THR A 343 1.09 -4.39 -32.34
CA THR A 343 0.56 -3.06 -31.99
C THR A 343 1.49 -2.29 -31.08
N LEU A 344 2.44 -2.98 -30.45
CA LEU A 344 3.47 -2.43 -29.58
C LEU A 344 4.77 -3.14 -29.95
N ASP A 345 5.80 -2.37 -30.33
CA ASP A 345 7.16 -2.87 -30.61
C ASP A 345 7.89 -3.32 -29.34
N TRP A 346 7.18 -4.10 -28.51
CA TRP A 346 7.73 -4.58 -27.26
C TRP A 346 8.34 -5.96 -27.41
N GLU A 347 9.58 -6.10 -26.99
CA GLU A 347 10.20 -7.40 -26.85
C GLU A 347 9.40 -8.26 -25.85
N VAL A 348 9.32 -9.56 -26.11
CA VAL A 348 8.67 -10.55 -25.22
C VAL A 348 9.23 -10.46 -23.80
N LYS A 349 10.51 -10.16 -23.63
CA LYS A 349 11.18 -9.94 -22.34
C LYS A 349 10.60 -8.79 -21.53
N THR A 350 10.28 -7.67 -22.21
CA THR A 350 9.70 -6.48 -21.58
C THR A 350 8.34 -6.79 -20.96
N ILE A 351 7.51 -7.53 -21.69
CA ILE A 351 6.19 -7.94 -21.20
C ILE A 351 6.30 -8.92 -20.05
N GLY A 352 7.25 -9.86 -20.12
CA GLY A 352 7.57 -10.71 -19.00
C GLY A 352 7.91 -9.90 -17.74
N GLY A 353 8.71 -8.85 -17.90
CA GLY A 353 9.03 -7.92 -16.81
C GLY A 353 7.79 -7.26 -16.21
N ILE A 354 6.86 -6.78 -17.05
CA ILE A 354 5.58 -6.17 -16.61
C ILE A 354 4.74 -7.19 -15.84
N MET A 355 4.61 -8.40 -16.36
CA MET A 355 3.83 -9.45 -15.72
C MET A 355 4.40 -9.82 -14.34
N VAL A 356 5.72 -9.93 -14.23
CA VAL A 356 6.40 -10.20 -12.95
C VAL A 356 6.18 -9.05 -11.97
N LEU A 357 6.33 -7.80 -12.42
CA LEU A 357 6.16 -6.62 -11.57
C LEU A 357 4.72 -6.51 -11.05
N MET A 358 3.73 -6.71 -11.93
CA MET A 358 2.32 -6.75 -11.56
C MET A 358 2.05 -7.85 -10.52
N GLN A 359 2.64 -9.02 -10.70
CA GLN A 359 2.45 -10.16 -9.81
C GLN A 359 3.13 -9.95 -8.46
N VAL A 360 4.34 -9.39 -8.44
CA VAL A 360 5.02 -8.99 -7.18
C VAL A 360 4.21 -7.93 -6.43
N ALA A 361 3.68 -6.92 -7.13
CA ALA A 361 2.83 -5.90 -6.52
C ALA A 361 1.57 -6.51 -5.90
N LEU A 362 0.91 -7.44 -6.60
CA LEU A 362 -0.25 -8.17 -6.05
C LEU A 362 0.13 -8.99 -4.82
N LEU A 363 1.27 -9.69 -4.84
CA LEU A 363 1.74 -10.47 -3.70
C LEU A 363 2.03 -9.58 -2.49
N VAL A 364 2.73 -8.47 -2.68
CA VAL A 364 3.08 -7.53 -1.59
C VAL A 364 1.84 -6.91 -0.97
N LEU A 365 0.80 -6.61 -1.76
CA LEU A 365 -0.45 -6.03 -1.26
C LEU A 365 -1.36 -7.06 -0.59
N ILE A 366 -1.50 -8.23 -1.19
CA ILE A 366 -2.51 -9.22 -0.77
C ILE A 366 -2.00 -10.08 0.38
N THR A 367 -0.73 -10.52 0.35
CA THR A 367 -0.20 -11.48 1.32
C THR A 367 -0.24 -10.97 2.77
N PRO A 368 0.25 -9.76 3.11
CA PRO A 368 0.15 -9.26 4.48
C PRO A 368 -1.29 -9.12 4.93
N SER A 369 -2.16 -8.69 4.02
CA SER A 369 -3.57 -8.49 4.31
C SER A 369 -4.32 -9.78 4.65
N LEU A 370 -3.90 -10.90 4.06
CA LEU A 370 -4.49 -12.22 4.32
C LEU A 370 -3.85 -12.87 5.56
N ALA A 371 -2.53 -12.80 5.69
CA ALA A 371 -1.79 -13.58 6.67
C ALA A 371 -1.69 -12.90 8.05
N ALA A 372 -1.49 -11.59 8.12
CA ALA A 372 -1.32 -10.89 9.40
C ALA A 372 -2.57 -10.95 10.29
N GLY A 373 -3.77 -10.94 9.69
CA GLY A 373 -5.03 -11.03 10.42
C GLY A 373 -5.48 -12.45 10.80
N LEU A 374 -4.66 -13.49 10.55
CA LEU A 374 -5.07 -14.88 10.81
C LEU A 374 -5.34 -15.18 12.29
N ILE A 375 -4.48 -14.69 13.16
CA ILE A 375 -4.58 -14.89 14.62
C ILE A 375 -5.16 -13.64 15.27
N SER A 376 -4.61 -12.46 14.97
CA SER A 376 -5.04 -11.19 15.57
C SER A 376 -6.51 -10.88 15.32
N GLY A 377 -7.07 -11.27 14.17
CA GLY A 377 -8.49 -11.08 13.84
C GLY A 377 -9.43 -11.94 14.72
N GLU A 378 -9.04 -13.16 15.05
CA GLU A 378 -9.81 -14.03 15.97
C GLU A 378 -9.69 -13.53 17.42
N VAL A 379 -8.51 -13.03 17.80
CA VAL A 379 -8.32 -12.45 19.15
C VAL A 379 -9.14 -11.17 19.30
N GLU A 380 -9.13 -10.31 18.28
CA GLU A 380 -9.89 -9.05 18.28
C GLU A 380 -11.40 -9.26 18.28
N SER A 381 -11.88 -10.29 17.57
CA SER A 381 -13.31 -10.65 17.52
C SER A 381 -13.78 -11.49 18.70
N GLY A 382 -12.88 -11.91 19.61
CA GLY A 382 -13.21 -12.82 20.72
C GLY A 382 -13.46 -14.27 20.28
N GLY A 383 -13.17 -14.61 19.02
CA GLY A 383 -13.35 -15.96 18.48
C GLY A 383 -12.28 -16.97 18.90
N TRP A 384 -11.11 -16.49 19.36
CA TRP A 384 -10.00 -17.35 19.74
C TRP A 384 -10.33 -18.31 20.90
N PRO A 385 -10.94 -17.88 22.02
CA PRO A 385 -11.36 -18.79 23.08
C PRO A 385 -12.35 -19.86 22.60
N LEU A 386 -13.26 -19.51 21.69
CA LEU A 386 -14.22 -20.48 21.13
C LEU A 386 -13.52 -21.55 20.28
N LEU A 387 -12.47 -21.17 19.54
CA LEU A 387 -11.67 -22.12 18.76
C LEU A 387 -10.84 -23.06 19.65
N THR A 388 -10.30 -22.56 20.74
CA THR A 388 -9.51 -23.37 21.69
C THR A 388 -10.36 -24.32 22.53
N MET A 389 -11.66 -24.04 22.69
CA MET A 389 -12.64 -24.94 23.33
C MET A 389 -13.06 -26.12 22.42
N THR A 390 -12.73 -26.07 21.11
CA THR A 390 -13.02 -27.19 20.22
C THR A 390 -12.04 -28.35 20.44
N PRO A 391 -12.41 -29.60 20.15
CA PRO A 391 -11.52 -30.77 20.30
C PRO A 391 -10.43 -30.82 19.22
N LEU A 392 -10.06 -29.68 18.63
CA LEU A 392 -9.02 -29.56 17.63
C LEU A 392 -7.70 -29.16 18.28
N SER A 393 -6.61 -29.84 17.92
CA SER A 393 -5.27 -29.43 18.36
C SER A 393 -4.91 -28.04 17.81
N VAL A 394 -4.15 -27.27 18.56
CA VAL A 394 -3.68 -25.94 18.15
C VAL A 394 -2.95 -25.99 16.80
N TYR A 395 -2.15 -27.03 16.60
CA TYR A 395 -1.45 -27.27 15.32
C TYR A 395 -2.44 -27.41 14.15
N ARG A 396 -3.53 -28.16 14.34
CA ARG A 396 -4.55 -28.38 13.30
C ARG A 396 -5.32 -27.09 13.00
N ILE A 397 -5.51 -26.23 14.01
CA ILE A 397 -6.13 -24.90 13.84
C ILE A 397 -5.21 -23.99 13.04
N LEU A 398 -3.93 -23.88 13.42
CA LEU A 398 -2.96 -23.03 12.73
C LEU A 398 -2.74 -23.48 11.29
N TRP A 399 -2.55 -24.79 11.08
CA TRP A 399 -2.36 -25.35 9.75
C TRP A 399 -3.56 -25.12 8.84
N GLY A 400 -4.79 -25.24 9.36
CA GLY A 400 -5.99 -24.95 8.61
C GLY A 400 -6.10 -23.47 8.19
N LYS A 401 -5.65 -22.56 9.04
CA LYS A 401 -5.58 -21.13 8.74
C LYS A 401 -4.50 -20.81 7.69
N LEU A 402 -3.29 -21.32 7.84
CA LEU A 402 -2.20 -21.14 6.87
C LEU A 402 -2.57 -21.74 5.50
N LEU A 403 -3.15 -22.94 5.48
CA LEU A 403 -3.56 -23.60 4.25
C LEU A 403 -4.59 -22.78 3.46
N SER A 404 -5.48 -22.05 4.14
CA SER A 404 -6.43 -21.17 3.48
C SER A 404 -5.74 -20.02 2.71
N VAL A 405 -4.66 -19.48 3.27
CA VAL A 405 -3.87 -18.41 2.61
C VAL A 405 -3.03 -18.99 1.50
N ILE A 406 -2.35 -20.11 1.72
CA ILE A 406 -1.55 -20.82 0.68
C ILE A 406 -2.42 -21.07 -0.56
N LEU A 407 -3.62 -21.63 -0.37
CA LEU A 407 -4.51 -21.93 -1.48
C LEU A 407 -4.94 -20.66 -2.24
N THR A 408 -5.19 -19.57 -1.51
CA THR A 408 -5.53 -18.27 -2.10
C THR A 408 -4.36 -17.71 -2.93
N LEU A 409 -3.15 -17.75 -2.38
CA LEU A 409 -1.94 -17.28 -3.08
C LEU A 409 -1.61 -18.17 -4.29
N ALA A 410 -1.75 -19.49 -4.16
CA ALA A 410 -1.56 -20.42 -5.26
C ALA A 410 -2.54 -20.13 -6.42
N LEU A 411 -3.81 -19.84 -6.13
CA LEU A 411 -4.79 -19.46 -7.15
C LEU A 411 -4.42 -18.15 -7.86
N VAL A 412 -3.91 -17.15 -7.12
CA VAL A 412 -3.44 -15.89 -7.71
C VAL A 412 -2.23 -16.13 -8.61
N LEU A 413 -1.27 -16.95 -8.17
CA LEU A 413 -0.11 -17.33 -8.98
C LEU A 413 -0.54 -18.12 -10.24
N CYS A 414 -1.44 -19.08 -10.11
CA CYS A 414 -1.94 -19.86 -11.23
C CYS A 414 -2.71 -19.01 -12.27
N ALA A 415 -3.32 -17.90 -11.84
CA ALA A 415 -4.06 -17.02 -12.75
C ALA A 415 -3.18 -16.37 -13.81
N THR A 416 -1.90 -16.19 -13.56
CA THR A 416 -0.93 -15.58 -14.49
C THR A 416 -0.16 -16.61 -15.31
N LEU A 417 -0.23 -17.92 -14.96
CA LEU A 417 0.45 -18.98 -15.71
C LEU A 417 0.11 -19.01 -17.21
N PRO A 418 -1.15 -18.81 -17.66
CA PRO A 418 -1.46 -18.80 -19.08
C PRO A 418 -0.61 -17.80 -19.88
N GLY A 419 -0.39 -16.60 -19.35
CA GLY A 419 0.46 -15.60 -20.00
C GLY A 419 1.91 -16.04 -20.11
N TYR A 420 2.48 -16.63 -19.07
CA TYR A 420 3.85 -17.17 -19.10
C TYR A 420 3.97 -18.34 -20.10
N LEU A 421 2.94 -19.20 -20.21
CA LEU A 421 2.93 -20.29 -21.17
C LEU A 421 2.95 -19.78 -22.61
N VAL A 422 2.16 -18.74 -22.91
CA VAL A 422 2.15 -18.11 -24.24
C VAL A 422 3.52 -17.49 -24.55
N MET A 423 4.15 -16.82 -23.58
CA MET A 423 5.51 -16.27 -23.76
C MET A 423 6.54 -17.37 -24.10
N VAL A 424 6.53 -18.48 -23.37
CA VAL A 424 7.43 -19.62 -23.63
C VAL A 424 7.13 -20.24 -25.00
N TYR A 425 5.86 -20.22 -25.44
CA TYR A 425 5.48 -20.72 -26.76
C TYR A 425 6.03 -19.82 -27.90
N ILE A 426 6.00 -18.48 -27.70
CA ILE A 426 6.52 -17.51 -28.68
C ILE A 426 8.05 -17.57 -28.74
N GLU A 427 8.71 -17.60 -27.58
CA GLU A 427 10.17 -17.61 -27.46
C GLU A 427 10.63 -18.76 -26.54
N PRO A 428 10.89 -19.96 -27.09
CA PRO A 428 11.26 -21.14 -26.29
C PRO A 428 12.51 -20.98 -25.45
N GLY A 429 13.43 -20.07 -25.84
CA GLY A 429 14.65 -19.73 -25.09
C GLY A 429 14.39 -19.15 -23.70
N LEU A 430 13.21 -18.58 -23.45
CA LEU A 430 12.83 -18.00 -22.16
C LEU A 430 12.34 -19.03 -21.13
N ARG A 431 12.16 -20.30 -21.49
CA ARG A 431 11.61 -21.33 -20.61
C ARG A 431 12.35 -21.40 -19.25
N GLY A 432 13.67 -21.50 -19.27
CA GLY A 432 14.45 -21.59 -18.03
C GLY A 432 14.41 -20.30 -17.18
N GLN A 433 14.17 -19.14 -17.81
CA GLN A 433 13.98 -17.90 -17.09
C GLN A 433 12.59 -17.86 -16.43
N VAL A 434 11.55 -18.23 -17.15
CA VAL A 434 10.16 -18.27 -16.64
C VAL A 434 10.05 -19.27 -15.47
N GLU A 435 10.63 -20.46 -15.59
CA GLU A 435 10.64 -21.44 -14.49
C GLU A 435 11.28 -20.86 -13.20
N ARG A 436 12.43 -20.19 -13.34
CA ARG A 436 13.09 -19.52 -12.19
C ARG A 436 12.23 -18.40 -11.60
N VAL A 437 11.58 -17.60 -12.44
CA VAL A 437 10.69 -16.53 -11.99
C VAL A 437 9.51 -17.09 -11.20
N VAL A 438 8.83 -18.13 -11.71
CA VAL A 438 7.69 -18.75 -11.02
C VAL A 438 8.11 -19.34 -9.67
N VAL A 439 9.26 -20.00 -9.61
CA VAL A 439 9.80 -20.53 -8.34
C VAL A 439 10.13 -19.41 -7.36
N CYS A 440 10.79 -18.34 -7.81
CA CYS A 440 11.06 -17.16 -6.98
C CYS A 440 9.78 -16.50 -6.46
N LEU A 441 8.76 -16.36 -7.29
CA LEU A 441 7.47 -15.81 -6.90
C LEU A 441 6.76 -16.69 -5.86
N ALA A 442 6.81 -17.99 -6.02
CA ALA A 442 6.25 -18.94 -5.05
C ALA A 442 7.01 -18.88 -3.71
N ALA A 443 8.33 -18.82 -3.75
CA ALA A 443 9.16 -18.67 -2.56
C ALA A 443 8.93 -17.35 -1.84
N THR A 444 8.85 -16.23 -2.57
CA THR A 444 8.55 -14.92 -1.98
C THR A 444 7.15 -14.86 -1.39
N ALA A 445 6.15 -15.45 -2.03
CA ALA A 445 4.79 -15.56 -1.50
C ALA A 445 4.74 -16.33 -0.18
N LEU A 446 5.44 -17.48 -0.13
CA LEU A 446 5.54 -18.31 1.08
C LEU A 446 6.27 -17.58 2.22
N PHE A 447 7.41 -16.95 1.91
CA PHE A 447 8.18 -16.17 2.87
C PHE A 447 7.36 -14.99 3.42
N ALA A 448 6.74 -14.19 2.55
CA ALA A 448 5.91 -13.07 2.95
C ALA A 448 4.72 -13.51 3.80
N MET A 449 4.10 -14.65 3.48
CA MET A 449 3.01 -15.24 4.26
C MET A 449 3.46 -15.64 5.66
N LEU A 450 4.56 -16.37 5.78
CA LEU A 450 5.08 -16.83 7.07
C LEU A 450 5.50 -15.65 7.94
N LEU A 451 6.22 -14.68 7.36
CA LEU A 451 6.62 -13.47 8.05
C LEU A 451 5.41 -12.68 8.55
N SER A 452 4.42 -12.47 7.68
CA SER A 452 3.19 -11.72 8.03
C SER A 452 2.36 -12.45 9.09
N ALA A 453 2.28 -13.79 9.03
CA ALA A 453 1.59 -14.59 10.04
C ALA A 453 2.33 -14.54 11.39
N ALA A 454 3.66 -14.62 11.38
CA ALA A 454 4.49 -14.52 12.59
C ALA A 454 4.35 -13.14 13.25
N VAL A 455 4.51 -12.07 12.47
CA VAL A 455 4.30 -10.70 12.96
C VAL A 455 2.87 -10.52 13.46
N GLY A 456 1.87 -11.00 12.71
CA GLY A 456 0.46 -10.93 13.09
C GLY A 456 0.14 -11.62 14.41
N SER A 457 0.88 -12.67 14.79
CA SER A 457 0.69 -13.38 16.06
C SER A 457 1.14 -12.57 17.28
N LEU A 458 2.05 -11.61 17.10
CA LEU A 458 2.57 -10.75 18.18
C LEU A 458 1.57 -9.66 18.59
N PHE A 459 0.60 -9.35 17.73
CA PHE A 459 -0.34 -8.26 17.96
C PHE A 459 -1.73 -8.78 18.32
N ARG A 460 -2.36 -8.15 19.32
CA ARG A 460 -3.76 -8.45 19.71
C ARG A 460 -4.80 -7.76 18.81
N ARG A 461 -4.38 -6.85 17.94
CA ARG A 461 -5.25 -6.10 17.02
C ARG A 461 -4.74 -6.26 15.59
N THR A 462 -5.66 -6.34 14.65
CA THR A 462 -5.35 -6.55 13.23
C THR A 462 -4.67 -5.35 12.58
N ALA A 463 -5.05 -4.13 12.97
CA ALA A 463 -4.50 -2.91 12.39
C ALA A 463 -2.98 -2.70 12.53
N PRO A 464 -2.35 -2.98 13.69
CA PRO A 464 -0.89 -2.90 13.79
C PRO A 464 -0.17 -4.15 13.25
N ALA A 465 -0.90 -5.22 12.95
CA ALA A 465 -0.36 -6.47 12.45
C ALA A 465 -0.21 -6.48 10.92
N THR A 466 -1.05 -5.73 10.22
CA THR A 466 -1.00 -5.55 8.75
C THR A 466 -0.12 -4.39 8.36
#